data_12bb951d520d56c9bf04c03fcb8c2065
#
_entry.id   12bb951d520d56c9bf04c03fcb8c2065
#
_cell.length_a   1.000
_cell.length_b   1.000
_cell.length_c   1.000
_cell.angle_alpha   90.00
_cell.angle_beta   90.00
_cell.angle_gamma   90.00
#
_symmetry.space_group_name_H-M   'P 1'
#
loop_
_entity.id
_entity.type
_entity.pdbx_description
1 polymer ?
#
loop_
_entity_poly.entity_id
_entity_poly.type
_entity_poly.pdbx_seq_one_letter_code
_entity_poly.pdbx_strand_id
1 'polypeptide(L)' 'MIIHNKIKCNHCGDVIESFHVHDFKYCKCGRVSVDGGHEYCKRSFQEPTDYTELSEYDDEL' A
#
# COMPACT_ATOMS: atom_id res chain seq x y z
N MET A 1 12.51 9.01 -1.85
CA MET A 1 12.60 7.57 -2.16
C MET A 1 11.64 6.78 -1.26
N ILE A 2 10.90 5.86 -1.83
CA ILE A 2 9.98 5.02 -1.08
C ILE A 2 10.76 3.86 -0.45
N ILE A 3 10.76 3.77 0.89
CA ILE A 3 11.39 2.66 1.60
C ILE A 3 10.42 1.50 1.72
N HIS A 4 9.20 1.78 2.15
CA HIS A 4 8.12 0.80 2.26
C HIS A 4 6.86 1.36 1.62
N ASN A 5 6.28 0.60 0.70
CA ASN A 5 5.02 0.92 0.05
C ASN A 5 3.97 -0.02 0.65
N LYS A 6 3.34 0.42 1.75
CA LYS A 6 2.62 -0.47 2.65
C LYS A 6 1.35 0.19 3.17
N ILE A 7 0.30 -0.60 3.29
CA ILE A 7 -0.96 -0.14 3.92
C ILE A 7 -1.53 -1.25 4.80
N LYS A 8 -2.45 -0.86 5.67
CA LYS A 8 -3.27 -1.77 6.45
C LYS A 8 -4.72 -1.62 6.02
N CYS A 9 -5.36 -2.73 5.70
CA CYS A 9 -6.80 -2.73 5.45
C CYS A 9 -7.54 -2.57 6.77
N ASN A 10 -8.43 -1.58 6.85
CA ASN A 10 -9.18 -1.32 8.08
C ASN A 10 -10.39 -2.25 8.25
N HIS A 11 -10.69 -3.06 7.24
CA HIS A 11 -11.80 -4.02 7.30
C HIS A 11 -11.34 -5.41 7.72
N CYS A 12 -10.26 -5.93 7.13
CA CYS A 12 -9.77 -7.27 7.47
C CYS A 12 -8.50 -7.26 8.32
N GLY A 13 -7.89 -6.10 8.54
CA GLY A 13 -6.69 -5.97 9.34
C GLY A 13 -5.40 -6.42 8.66
N ASP A 14 -5.48 -6.85 7.39
CA ASP A 14 -4.31 -7.32 6.67
C ASP A 14 -3.36 -6.16 6.37
N VAL A 15 -2.06 -6.40 6.53
CA VAL A 15 -1.03 -5.45 6.15
C VAL A 15 -0.37 -5.99 4.88
N ILE A 16 -0.40 -5.18 3.82
CA ILE A 16 0.14 -5.58 2.52
C ILE A 16 1.19 -4.57 2.08
N GLU A 17 2.19 -5.07 1.38
CA GLU A 17 3.32 -4.26 0.94
C GLU A 17 3.68 -4.60 -0.50
N SER A 18 3.91 -3.57 -1.32
CA SER A 18 4.37 -3.72 -2.70
C SER A 18 5.89 -3.58 -2.73
N PHE A 19 6.59 -4.59 -3.22
CA PHE A 19 8.06 -4.64 -3.24
C PHE A 19 8.66 -4.25 -4.58
N HIS A 20 7.88 -4.36 -5.66
CA HIS A 20 8.37 -4.09 -7.03
C HIS A 20 7.38 -3.21 -7.76
N VAL A 21 7.83 -2.56 -8.83
CA VAL A 21 7.01 -1.62 -9.58
C VAL A 21 5.69 -2.22 -10.10
N HIS A 22 5.68 -3.51 -10.40
CA HIS A 22 4.48 -4.22 -10.85
C HIS A 22 3.94 -5.21 -9.83
N ASP A 23 4.32 -5.05 -8.57
CA ASP A 23 3.88 -5.93 -7.50
C ASP A 23 2.53 -5.45 -6.97
N PHE A 24 1.48 -5.91 -7.61
CA PHE A 24 0.10 -5.57 -7.29
C PHE A 24 -0.47 -6.60 -6.32
N LYS A 25 -0.92 -6.14 -5.16
CA LYS A 25 -1.46 -7.03 -4.12
C LYS A 25 -2.75 -6.50 -3.55
N TYR A 26 -3.71 -7.40 -3.36
CA TYR A 26 -4.93 -7.14 -2.60
C TYR A 26 -4.78 -7.64 -1.17
N CYS A 27 -5.51 -7.01 -0.24
CA CYS A 27 -5.69 -7.55 1.11
C CYS A 27 -6.57 -8.79 1.06
N LYS A 28 -6.68 -9.50 2.19
CA LYS A 28 -7.46 -10.74 2.28
C LYS A 28 -8.91 -10.58 1.86
N CYS A 29 -9.54 -9.47 2.22
CA CYS A 29 -10.95 -9.24 1.86
C CYS A 29 -11.12 -8.64 0.46
N GLY A 30 -10.02 -8.28 -0.22
CA GLY A 30 -10.04 -7.74 -1.56
C GLY A 30 -10.48 -6.28 -1.66
N ARG A 31 -10.64 -5.59 -0.55
CA ARG A 31 -11.19 -4.23 -0.55
C ARG A 31 -10.17 -3.18 -0.96
N VAL A 32 -8.92 -3.37 -0.60
CA VAL A 32 -7.85 -2.42 -0.89
C VAL A 32 -6.67 -3.13 -1.52
N SER A 33 -5.85 -2.38 -2.25
CA SER A 33 -4.68 -2.93 -2.91
C SER A 33 -3.53 -1.95 -2.89
N VAL A 34 -2.32 -2.47 -3.10
CA VAL A 34 -1.10 -1.69 -3.28
C VAL A 34 -0.45 -2.04 -4.60
N ASP A 35 0.29 -1.10 -5.15
CA ASP A 35 1.05 -1.29 -6.37
C ASP A 35 2.14 -0.23 -6.46
N GLY A 36 3.15 -0.45 -7.29
CA GLY A 36 4.17 0.53 -7.59
C GLY A 36 5.52 0.32 -6.91
N GLY A 37 5.61 -0.59 -5.93
CA GLY A 37 6.86 -0.88 -5.26
C GLY A 37 7.54 0.34 -4.70
N HIS A 38 8.81 0.53 -5.04
CA HIS A 38 9.61 1.69 -4.60
C HIS A 38 9.56 2.86 -5.57
N GLU A 39 8.79 2.75 -6.66
CA GLU A 39 8.73 3.79 -7.68
C GLU A 39 7.57 4.76 -7.43
N TYR A 40 6.42 4.24 -7.05
CA TYR A 40 5.25 5.06 -6.76
C TYR A 40 4.31 4.29 -5.84
N CYS A 41 3.44 5.03 -5.16
CA CYS A 41 2.43 4.43 -4.29
C CYS A 41 1.07 4.52 -4.96
N LYS A 42 0.59 3.40 -5.49
CA LYS A 42 -0.74 3.32 -6.09
C LYS A 42 -1.64 2.51 -5.18
N ARG A 43 -2.86 3.01 -4.98
CA ARG A 43 -3.85 2.41 -4.09
C ARG A 43 -5.14 2.18 -4.83
N SER A 44 -5.84 1.09 -4.51
CA SER A 44 -7.21 0.86 -4.95
C SER A 44 -8.07 0.72 -3.71
N PHE A 45 -9.18 1.45 -3.65
CA PHE A 45 -10.08 1.46 -2.49
C PHE A 45 -11.42 2.02 -2.94
N GLN A 46 -12.45 1.84 -2.10
CA GLN A 46 -13.77 2.41 -2.35
C GLN A 46 -13.97 3.70 -1.57
N GLU A 47 -13.49 3.72 -0.31
CA GLU A 47 -13.55 4.89 0.55
C GLU A 47 -12.17 5.17 1.12
N PRO A 48 -11.78 6.45 1.32
CA PRO A 48 -10.48 6.76 1.90
C PRO A 48 -10.23 6.15 3.27
N THR A 49 -11.30 5.86 4.01
CA THR A 49 -11.22 5.25 5.34
C THR A 49 -11.02 3.74 5.30
N ASP A 50 -10.99 3.13 4.11
CA ASP A 50 -10.83 1.68 3.96
C ASP A 50 -9.45 1.21 4.37
N TYR A 51 -8.45 2.09 4.37
CA TYR A 51 -7.08 1.71 4.68
C TYR A 51 -6.37 2.78 5.50
N THR A 52 -5.30 2.35 6.15
CA THR A 52 -4.36 3.23 6.86
C THR A 52 -3.03 3.18 6.13
N GLU A 53 -2.52 4.35 5.77
CA GLU A 53 -1.24 4.44 5.07
C GLU A 53 -0.10 4.15 6.05
N LEU A 54 0.75 3.18 5.72
CA LEU A 54 1.89 2.78 6.54
C LEU A 54 3.22 2.94 5.79
N SER A 55 3.20 3.54 4.61
CA SER A 55 4.40 3.71 3.80
C SER A 55 5.43 4.59 4.50
N GLU A 56 6.69 4.29 4.24
CA GLU A 56 7.82 5.05 4.76
C GLU A 56 8.62 5.61 3.60
N TYR A 57 9.08 6.84 3.76
CA TYR A 57 9.85 7.55 2.74
C TYR A 57 11.16 8.03 3.32
N ASP A 58 12.19 8.04 2.47
CA ASP A 58 13.46 8.69 2.79
C ASP A 58 13.46 10.04 2.10
N ASP A 59 13.32 11.11 2.89
CA ASP A 59 13.26 12.49 2.41
C ASP A 59 14.64 13.15 2.35
N GLU A 60 15.67 12.46 2.73
CA GLU A 60 17.01 13.01 2.72
C GLU A 60 17.49 13.22 1.30
N LEU A 61 17.79 14.44 0.99
CA LEU A 61 18.31 14.83 -0.32
C LEU A 61 19.72 15.33 -0.19
#